data_8d33b6193c8113a885c784433855d950
#
_entry.id   8d33b6193c8113a885c784433855d950
#
_cell.length_a   1.000
_cell.length_b   1.000
_cell.length_c   1.000
_cell.angle_alpha   90.00
_cell.angle_beta   90.00
_cell.angle_gamma   90.00
#
_symmetry.space_group_name_H-M   'P 1'
#
loop_
_entity.id
_entity.type
_entity.pdbx_description
1 polymer ?
#
loop_
_entity_poly.entity_id
_entity_poly.type
_entity_poly.pdbx_seq_one_letter_code
_entity_poly.pdbx_strand_id
1 'polypeptide(L)'
;WRGFDAPYANLACVEAAPRLPFEEGMVFERTEFTKLMTGSQSAAQRHMFFAERQAAKIDGLPRDIALRPIRRIGVIGAGTMGGGISMNFLQKGIPVTLVEMAQDNLDRGLGVIRKNYEASAAKGRFTAEQVEQMMALITPALSLDALADVALVIEAVYENIDVKKEIFAKLDAIARPGAILASNTSYLDIDEI
;
A
#
# COMPACT_ATOMS: atom_id res chain seq x y z
N TRP A 1 -7.32 -20.23 6.01
CA TRP A 1 -7.04 -20.96 4.76
C TRP A 1 -8.34 -21.38 4.06
N ARG A 2 -9.39 -20.56 4.19
CA ARG A 2 -10.69 -20.82 3.57
C ARG A 2 -10.53 -20.92 2.04
N GLY A 3 -11.02 -22.04 1.44
CA GLY A 3 -10.97 -22.25 -0.01
C GLY A 3 -9.71 -22.95 -0.54
N PHE A 4 -8.76 -23.33 0.31
CA PHE A 4 -7.61 -24.12 -0.10
C PHE A 4 -7.78 -25.60 0.23
N ASP A 5 -7.40 -26.49 -0.69
CA ASP A 5 -7.53 -27.94 -0.52
C ASP A 5 -6.38 -28.56 0.29
N ALA A 6 -5.17 -27.96 0.25
CA ALA A 6 -3.98 -28.48 0.90
C ALA A 6 -4.14 -28.73 2.43
N PRO A 7 -4.79 -27.86 3.23
CA PRO A 7 -5.00 -28.14 4.65
C PRO A 7 -5.84 -29.40 4.89
N TYR A 8 -6.83 -29.67 4.06
CA TYR A 8 -7.69 -30.86 4.18
C TYR A 8 -6.94 -32.12 3.79
N ALA A 9 -6.14 -32.09 2.74
CA ALA A 9 -5.28 -33.20 2.35
C ALA A 9 -4.23 -33.52 3.43
N ASN A 10 -3.64 -32.49 4.06
CA ASN A 10 -2.73 -32.68 5.19
C ASN A 10 -3.42 -33.35 6.37
N LEU A 11 -4.65 -32.93 6.72
CA LEU A 11 -5.42 -33.58 7.78
C LEU A 11 -5.71 -35.05 7.43
N ALA A 12 -6.10 -35.36 6.19
CA ALA A 12 -6.32 -36.72 5.75
C ALA A 12 -5.05 -37.59 5.86
N CYS A 13 -3.87 -37.06 5.54
CA CYS A 13 -2.59 -37.76 5.73
C CYS A 13 -2.30 -38.01 7.22
N VAL A 14 -2.53 -37.03 8.10
CA VAL A 14 -2.36 -37.20 9.55
C VAL A 14 -3.32 -38.24 10.10
N GLU A 15 -4.57 -38.27 9.65
CA GLU A 15 -5.56 -39.29 10.04
C GLU A 15 -5.24 -40.68 9.52
N ALA A 16 -4.60 -40.79 8.36
CA ALA A 16 -4.17 -42.07 7.78
C ALA A 16 -2.97 -42.68 8.53
N ALA A 17 -2.05 -41.84 9.02
CA ALA A 17 -0.80 -42.28 9.64
C ALA A 17 -0.96 -43.33 10.77
N PRO A 18 -1.91 -43.24 11.73
CA PRO A 18 -2.11 -44.25 12.75
C PRO A 18 -2.89 -45.49 12.27
N ARG A 19 -3.49 -45.44 11.06
CA ARG A 19 -4.39 -46.47 10.55
C ARG A 19 -3.74 -47.35 9.50
N LEU A 20 -2.72 -46.86 8.77
CA LEU A 20 -2.07 -47.55 7.68
C LEU A 20 -0.67 -48.01 8.08
N PRO A 21 -0.19 -49.14 7.57
CA PRO A 21 1.24 -49.50 7.59
C PRO A 21 2.06 -48.36 6.96
N PHE A 22 3.31 -48.20 7.39
CA PHE A 22 4.19 -47.10 6.95
C PHE A 22 4.25 -46.94 5.43
N GLU A 23 4.49 -48.03 4.71
CA GLU A 23 4.63 -48.01 3.24
C GLU A 23 3.32 -47.60 2.54
N GLU A 24 2.17 -48.05 3.03
CA GLU A 24 0.85 -47.64 2.51
C GLU A 24 0.54 -46.18 2.82
N GLY A 25 0.94 -45.74 4.00
CA GLY A 25 0.83 -44.34 4.41
C GLY A 25 1.64 -43.41 3.51
N MET A 26 2.86 -43.81 3.15
CA MET A 26 3.70 -43.08 2.22
C MET A 26 3.12 -43.01 0.80
N VAL A 27 2.48 -44.07 0.33
CA VAL A 27 1.78 -44.09 -0.96
C VAL A 27 0.58 -43.15 -0.94
N PHE A 28 -0.19 -43.18 0.17
CA PHE A 28 -1.33 -42.27 0.35
C PHE A 28 -0.89 -40.81 0.32
N GLU A 29 0.11 -40.44 1.11
CA GLU A 29 0.64 -39.07 1.17
C GLU A 29 1.14 -38.60 -0.22
N ARG A 30 1.89 -39.42 -0.91
CA ARG A 30 2.38 -39.11 -2.26
C ARG A 30 1.24 -38.89 -3.25
N THR A 31 0.18 -39.67 -3.13
CA THR A 31 -1.01 -39.52 -3.98
C THR A 31 -1.70 -38.16 -3.74
N GLU A 32 -1.93 -37.80 -2.48
CA GLU A 32 -2.52 -36.50 -2.14
C GLU A 32 -1.61 -35.32 -2.53
N PHE A 33 -0.30 -35.45 -2.27
CA PHE A 33 0.68 -34.44 -2.72
C PHE A 33 0.65 -34.24 -4.24
N THR A 34 0.61 -35.32 -5.01
CA THR A 34 0.61 -35.26 -6.48
C THR A 34 -0.67 -34.58 -7.00
N LYS A 35 -1.83 -34.89 -6.43
CA LYS A 35 -3.10 -34.21 -6.75
C LYS A 35 -3.01 -32.69 -6.51
N LEU A 36 -2.49 -32.30 -5.33
CA LEU A 36 -2.34 -30.88 -5.00
C LEU A 36 -1.33 -30.20 -5.92
N MET A 37 -0.18 -30.81 -6.16
CA MET A 37 0.90 -30.23 -6.97
C MET A 37 0.48 -30.01 -8.43
N THR A 38 -0.29 -30.94 -9.02
CA THR A 38 -0.75 -30.85 -10.40
C THR A 38 -2.08 -30.11 -10.55
N GLY A 39 -2.74 -29.80 -9.44
CA GLY A 39 -4.05 -29.14 -9.40
C GLY A 39 -4.00 -27.66 -9.78
N SER A 40 -5.17 -27.12 -10.11
CA SER A 40 -5.36 -25.73 -10.53
C SER A 40 -4.94 -24.70 -9.45
N GLN A 41 -5.18 -25.02 -8.17
CA GLN A 41 -4.78 -24.11 -7.06
C GLN A 41 -3.25 -23.96 -7.00
N SER A 42 -2.50 -25.05 -7.14
CA SER A 42 -1.05 -25.01 -7.19
C SER A 42 -0.56 -24.24 -8.43
N ALA A 43 -1.18 -24.44 -9.58
CA ALA A 43 -0.86 -23.70 -10.80
C ALA A 43 -1.10 -22.20 -10.62
N ALA A 44 -2.25 -21.82 -10.04
CA ALA A 44 -2.58 -20.43 -9.75
C ALA A 44 -1.60 -19.78 -8.76
N GLN A 45 -1.26 -20.46 -7.68
CA GLN A 45 -0.30 -19.95 -6.70
C GLN A 45 1.10 -19.77 -7.30
N ARG A 46 1.57 -20.71 -8.10
CA ARG A 46 2.84 -20.56 -8.83
C ARG A 46 2.80 -19.39 -9.80
N HIS A 47 1.68 -19.23 -10.54
CA HIS A 47 1.50 -18.10 -11.44
C HIS A 47 1.61 -16.77 -10.68
N MET A 48 0.85 -16.61 -9.59
CA MET A 48 0.90 -15.40 -8.78
C MET A 48 2.28 -15.13 -8.20
N PHE A 49 2.97 -16.16 -7.71
CA PHE A 49 4.32 -16.02 -7.20
C PHE A 49 5.31 -15.46 -8.23
N PHE A 50 5.21 -15.89 -9.49
CA PHE A 50 6.07 -15.36 -10.54
C PHE A 50 5.58 -14.02 -11.07
N ALA A 51 4.26 -13.80 -11.14
CA ALA A 51 3.67 -12.53 -11.58
C ALA A 51 4.06 -11.37 -10.63
N GLU A 52 3.99 -11.57 -9.32
CA GLU A 52 4.42 -10.57 -8.34
C GLU A 52 5.91 -10.21 -8.50
N ARG A 53 6.76 -11.21 -8.75
CA ARG A 53 8.18 -10.97 -9.01
C ARG A 53 8.44 -10.27 -10.33
N GLN A 54 7.64 -10.57 -11.35
CA GLN A 54 7.76 -9.93 -12.65
C GLN A 54 7.26 -8.49 -12.59
N ALA A 55 6.16 -8.21 -11.88
CA ALA A 55 5.63 -6.87 -11.70
C ALA A 55 6.63 -5.91 -11.00
N ALA A 56 7.53 -6.45 -10.19
CA ALA A 56 8.58 -5.65 -9.55
C ALA A 56 9.77 -5.33 -10.48
N LYS A 57 9.78 -5.87 -11.70
CA LYS A 57 10.85 -5.62 -12.68
C LYS A 57 10.36 -4.61 -13.71
N ILE A 58 11.24 -3.68 -14.05
CA ILE A 58 11.02 -2.74 -15.15
C ILE A 58 12.01 -3.11 -16.25
N ASP A 59 11.48 -3.54 -17.40
CA ASP A 59 12.33 -3.93 -18.52
C ASP A 59 13.14 -2.74 -19.04
N GLY A 60 14.41 -2.98 -19.33
CA GLY A 60 15.33 -1.95 -19.80
C GLY A 60 15.88 -1.02 -18.71
N LEU A 61 15.46 -1.14 -17.46
CA LEU A 61 16.01 -0.34 -16.36
C LEU A 61 17.36 -0.92 -15.89
N PRO A 62 18.47 -0.14 -15.90
CA PRO A 62 19.74 -0.57 -15.35
C PRO A 62 19.63 -0.94 -13.86
N ARG A 63 20.34 -1.99 -13.43
CA ARG A 63 20.30 -2.45 -12.03
C ARG A 63 20.95 -1.48 -11.03
N ASP A 64 21.83 -0.64 -11.52
CA ASP A 64 22.62 0.33 -10.77
C ASP A 64 22.09 1.77 -10.89
N ILE A 65 20.85 1.93 -11.36
CA ILE A 65 20.25 3.26 -11.47
C ILE A 65 20.17 3.93 -10.09
N ALA A 66 20.61 5.19 -10.02
CA ALA A 66 20.55 5.97 -8.81
C ALA A 66 19.09 6.27 -8.44
N LEU A 67 18.69 5.91 -7.21
CA LEU A 67 17.36 6.20 -6.70
C LEU A 67 17.24 7.67 -6.30
N ARG A 68 16.11 8.30 -6.62
CA ARG A 68 15.81 9.65 -6.14
C ARG A 68 15.48 9.61 -4.64
N PRO A 69 16.12 10.43 -3.81
CA PRO A 69 15.79 10.49 -2.40
C PRO A 69 14.44 11.20 -2.20
N ILE A 70 13.46 10.50 -1.67
CA ILE A 70 12.16 11.07 -1.29
C ILE A 70 12.21 11.31 0.23
N ARG A 71 12.53 12.54 0.64
CA ARG A 71 12.69 12.93 2.05
C ARG A 71 11.47 13.60 2.66
N ARG A 72 10.58 14.12 1.83
CA ARG A 72 9.31 14.76 2.20
C ARG A 72 8.32 14.58 1.07
N ILE A 73 7.08 14.34 1.40
CA ILE A 73 6.00 14.22 0.43
C ILE A 73 4.88 15.19 0.72
N GLY A 74 4.10 15.50 -0.33
CA GLY A 74 2.81 16.17 -0.22
C GLY A 74 1.67 15.19 -0.47
N VAL A 75 0.60 15.31 0.28
CA VAL A 75 -0.66 14.61 0.03
C VAL A 75 -1.77 15.64 -0.05
N ILE A 76 -2.56 15.60 -1.13
CA ILE A 76 -3.69 16.50 -1.33
C ILE A 76 -4.98 15.72 -1.08
N GLY A 77 -5.78 16.21 -0.15
CA GLY A 77 -6.99 15.57 0.35
C GLY A 77 -6.77 14.83 1.67
N ALA A 78 -7.47 15.27 2.72
CA ALA A 78 -7.42 14.69 4.06
C ALA A 78 -8.51 13.61 4.30
N GLY A 79 -9.09 13.08 3.22
CA GLY A 79 -10.10 12.01 3.25
C GLY A 79 -9.51 10.64 3.60
N THR A 80 -10.32 9.59 3.42
CA THR A 80 -9.94 8.20 3.75
C THR A 80 -8.65 7.77 3.06
N MET A 81 -8.54 8.01 1.74
CA MET A 81 -7.34 7.60 0.98
C MET A 81 -6.14 8.46 1.32
N GLY A 82 -6.26 9.80 1.30
CA GLY A 82 -5.14 10.68 1.62
C GLY A 82 -4.63 10.49 3.06
N GLY A 83 -5.52 10.28 4.02
CA GLY A 83 -5.16 9.91 5.39
C GLY A 83 -4.38 8.59 5.45
N GLY A 84 -4.87 7.54 4.79
CA GLY A 84 -4.21 6.23 4.73
C GLY A 84 -2.84 6.28 4.03
N ILE A 85 -2.74 7.01 2.91
CA ILE A 85 -1.47 7.25 2.20
C ILE A 85 -0.48 7.96 3.12
N SER A 86 -0.91 9.05 3.77
CA SER A 86 -0.07 9.78 4.74
C SER A 86 0.46 8.87 5.83
N MET A 87 -0.39 8.04 6.43
CA MET A 87 0.01 7.11 7.50
C MET A 87 1.11 6.13 7.06
N ASN A 88 1.12 5.66 5.82
CA ASN A 88 2.16 4.77 5.33
C ASN A 88 3.55 5.42 5.32
N PHE A 89 3.63 6.69 4.92
CA PHE A 89 4.89 7.44 4.90
C PHE A 89 5.35 7.82 6.32
N LEU A 90 4.41 8.25 7.17
CA LEU A 90 4.69 8.61 8.57
C LEU A 90 5.27 7.43 9.36
N GLN A 91 4.77 6.20 9.14
CA GLN A 91 5.33 4.99 9.74
C GLN A 91 6.76 4.68 9.30
N LYS A 92 7.20 5.23 8.18
CA LYS A 92 8.58 5.14 7.69
C LYS A 92 9.43 6.33 8.09
N GLY A 93 8.91 7.22 8.94
CA GLY A 93 9.62 8.42 9.36
C GLY A 93 9.74 9.49 8.28
N ILE A 94 8.93 9.43 7.21
CA ILE A 94 8.94 10.39 6.13
C ILE A 94 7.91 11.50 6.43
N PRO A 95 8.32 12.77 6.56
CA PRO A 95 7.42 13.88 6.79
C PRO A 95 6.41 14.07 5.66
N VAL A 96 5.17 14.40 6.02
CA VAL A 96 4.05 14.60 5.10
C VAL A 96 3.50 16.01 5.26
N THR A 97 3.45 16.77 4.17
CA THR A 97 2.62 17.99 4.07
C THR A 97 1.23 17.55 3.61
N LEU A 98 0.25 17.64 4.49
CA LEU A 98 -1.14 17.26 4.20
C LEU A 98 -1.94 18.52 3.87
N VAL A 99 -2.37 18.63 2.62
CA VAL A 99 -3.13 19.77 2.10
C VAL A 99 -4.60 19.43 1.98
N GLU A 100 -5.44 20.32 2.49
CA GLU A 100 -6.90 20.27 2.31
C GLU A 100 -7.43 21.69 2.12
N MET A 101 -8.47 21.87 1.31
CA MET A 101 -8.97 23.20 0.97
C MET A 101 -9.85 23.83 2.05
N ALA A 102 -10.39 23.04 2.98
CA ALA A 102 -11.25 23.50 4.08
C ALA A 102 -10.66 23.06 5.43
N GLN A 103 -10.58 24.01 6.38
CA GLN A 103 -10.04 23.77 7.72
C GLN A 103 -10.77 22.62 8.43
N ASP A 104 -12.09 22.60 8.40
CA ASP A 104 -12.89 21.56 9.06
C ASP A 104 -12.63 20.17 8.52
N ASN A 105 -12.34 20.05 7.22
CA ASN A 105 -11.98 18.78 6.59
C ASN A 105 -10.57 18.35 7.00
N LEU A 106 -9.65 19.31 7.06
CA LEU A 106 -8.27 19.07 7.50
C LEU A 106 -8.25 18.56 8.95
N ASP A 107 -8.94 19.26 9.85
CA ASP A 107 -9.01 18.90 11.27
C ASP A 107 -9.65 17.52 11.48
N ARG A 108 -10.71 17.22 10.73
CA ARG A 108 -11.35 15.91 10.73
C ARG A 108 -10.41 14.83 10.25
N GLY A 109 -9.68 15.07 9.15
CA GLY A 109 -8.70 14.14 8.60
C GLY A 109 -7.57 13.84 9.58
N LEU A 110 -6.99 14.85 10.21
CA LEU A 110 -5.98 14.72 11.26
C LEU A 110 -6.51 13.92 12.46
N GLY A 111 -7.75 14.19 12.88
CA GLY A 111 -8.42 13.43 13.94
C GLY A 111 -8.59 11.95 13.60
N VAL A 112 -8.93 11.62 12.35
CA VAL A 112 -9.05 10.23 11.87
C VAL A 112 -7.69 9.53 11.86
N ILE A 113 -6.62 10.18 11.38
CA ILE A 113 -5.26 9.64 11.39
C ILE A 113 -4.84 9.32 12.83
N ARG A 114 -5.00 10.26 13.76
CA ARG A 114 -4.68 10.08 15.18
C ARG A 114 -5.44 8.88 15.76
N LYS A 115 -6.76 8.85 15.59
CA LYS A 115 -7.62 7.76 16.08
C LYS A 115 -7.18 6.39 15.56
N ASN A 116 -6.78 6.29 14.30
CA ASN A 116 -6.29 5.05 13.70
C ASN A 116 -4.97 4.59 14.33
N TYR A 117 -4.05 5.51 14.61
CA TYR A 117 -2.81 5.20 15.31
C TYR A 117 -3.07 4.77 16.76
N GLU A 118 -3.91 5.49 17.49
CA GLU A 118 -4.29 5.14 18.86
C GLU A 118 -4.96 3.77 18.94
N ALA A 119 -5.87 3.45 18.01
CA ALA A 119 -6.48 2.13 17.91
C ALA A 119 -5.45 1.02 17.59
N SER A 120 -4.40 1.34 16.86
CA SER A 120 -3.30 0.41 16.58
C SER A 120 -2.37 0.27 17.79
N ALA A 121 -2.14 1.34 18.55
CA ALA A 121 -1.39 1.32 19.80
C ALA A 121 -2.11 0.50 20.87
N ALA A 122 -3.43 0.62 20.97
CA ALA A 122 -4.24 -0.20 21.91
C ALA A 122 -4.14 -1.71 21.60
N LYS A 123 -3.77 -2.09 20.36
CA LYS A 123 -3.49 -3.48 19.95
C LYS A 123 -2.01 -3.85 20.07
N GLY A 124 -1.19 -3.03 20.70
CA GLY A 124 0.24 -3.27 20.93
C GLY A 124 1.14 -3.12 19.70
N ARG A 125 0.66 -2.49 18.61
CA ARG A 125 1.46 -2.28 17.37
C ARG A 125 2.41 -1.09 17.49
N PHE A 126 2.06 -0.09 18.28
CA PHE A 126 2.82 1.12 18.54
C PHE A 126 2.77 1.47 20.02
N THR A 127 3.77 2.22 20.49
CA THR A 127 3.69 2.91 21.80
C THR A 127 3.00 4.26 21.64
N ALA A 128 2.52 4.84 22.74
CA ALA A 128 1.95 6.21 22.71
C ALA A 128 2.98 7.24 22.22
N GLU A 129 4.25 7.09 22.61
CA GLU A 129 5.33 7.95 22.15
C GLU A 129 5.53 7.86 20.62
N GLN A 130 5.50 6.65 20.05
CA GLN A 130 5.57 6.47 18.58
C GLN A 130 4.40 7.13 17.86
N VAL A 131 3.20 7.10 18.45
CA VAL A 131 2.03 7.80 17.89
C VAL A 131 2.30 9.32 17.83
N GLU A 132 2.78 9.91 18.92
CA GLU A 132 3.11 11.35 18.93
C GLU A 132 4.25 11.70 17.96
N GLN A 133 5.27 10.86 17.84
CA GLN A 133 6.34 11.05 16.86
C GLN A 133 5.80 11.03 15.42
N MET A 134 4.93 10.09 15.07
CA MET A 134 4.31 10.02 13.74
C MET A 134 3.42 11.24 13.48
N MET A 135 2.59 11.64 14.44
CA MET A 135 1.74 12.82 14.30
C MET A 135 2.55 14.12 14.14
N ALA A 136 3.69 14.24 14.82
CA ALA A 136 4.59 15.40 14.71
C ALA A 136 5.26 15.53 13.32
N LEU A 137 5.26 14.46 12.50
CA LEU A 137 5.77 14.50 11.13
C LEU A 137 4.74 15.06 10.12
N ILE A 138 3.52 15.36 10.54
CA ILE A 138 2.50 15.94 9.67
C ILE A 138 2.61 17.48 9.73
N THR A 139 2.70 18.09 8.56
CA THR A 139 2.53 19.54 8.38
C THR A 139 1.19 19.79 7.71
N PRO A 140 0.15 20.23 8.43
CA PRO A 140 -1.13 20.56 7.83
C PRO A 140 -1.05 21.90 7.06
N ALA A 141 -1.75 21.99 5.91
CA ALA A 141 -1.78 23.19 5.10
C ALA A 141 -3.13 23.36 4.37
N LEU A 142 -3.48 24.60 4.07
CA LEU A 142 -4.71 24.98 3.34
C LEU A 142 -4.42 25.49 1.91
N SER A 143 -3.14 25.52 1.51
CA SER A 143 -2.72 25.97 0.19
C SER A 143 -1.77 24.96 -0.45
N LEU A 144 -1.89 24.80 -1.77
CA LEU A 144 -0.98 23.99 -2.57
C LEU A 144 0.46 24.55 -2.57
N ASP A 145 0.65 25.85 -2.30
CA ASP A 145 1.98 26.48 -2.22
C ASP A 145 2.90 25.79 -1.19
N ALA A 146 2.30 25.18 -0.16
CA ALA A 146 3.06 24.42 0.83
C ALA A 146 3.75 23.16 0.24
N LEU A 147 3.46 22.81 -1.03
CA LEU A 147 4.04 21.65 -1.73
C LEU A 147 5.22 22.02 -2.64
N ALA A 148 5.64 23.27 -2.69
CA ALA A 148 6.70 23.72 -3.60
C ALA A 148 8.02 22.96 -3.43
N ASP A 149 8.38 22.54 -2.22
CA ASP A 149 9.66 21.89 -1.91
C ASP A 149 9.61 20.36 -1.87
N VAL A 150 8.44 19.74 -2.03
CA VAL A 150 8.31 18.29 -1.87
C VAL A 150 8.87 17.53 -3.07
N ALA A 151 9.35 16.31 -2.83
CA ALA A 151 9.91 15.45 -3.89
C ALA A 151 8.85 14.64 -4.62
N LEU A 152 7.72 14.39 -3.94
CA LEU A 152 6.58 13.61 -4.45
C LEU A 152 5.30 14.25 -3.94
N VAL A 153 4.36 14.51 -4.83
CA VAL A 153 2.99 14.89 -4.50
C VAL A 153 2.06 13.74 -4.88
N ILE A 154 1.16 13.36 -4.00
CA ILE A 154 0.12 12.37 -4.26
C ILE A 154 -1.24 13.05 -4.10
N GLU A 155 -1.96 13.19 -5.20
CA GLU A 155 -3.31 13.71 -5.22
C GLU A 155 -4.30 12.60 -4.86
N ALA A 156 -5.16 12.87 -3.86
CA ALA A 156 -6.18 11.95 -3.35
C ALA A 156 -7.50 12.69 -3.05
N VAL A 157 -7.88 13.60 -3.93
CA VAL A 157 -9.14 14.35 -3.85
C VAL A 157 -10.29 13.58 -4.48
N TYR A 158 -11.46 14.24 -4.58
CA TYR A 158 -12.64 13.67 -5.22
C TYR A 158 -12.37 13.26 -6.68
N GLU A 159 -12.95 12.12 -7.08
CA GLU A 159 -12.71 11.48 -8.38
C GLU A 159 -13.46 12.20 -9.50
N ASN A 160 -12.92 13.33 -9.94
CA ASN A 160 -13.44 14.17 -11.03
C ASN A 160 -12.28 14.70 -11.86
N ILE A 161 -12.34 14.50 -13.18
CA ILE A 161 -11.26 14.82 -14.11
C ILE A 161 -10.94 16.32 -14.15
N ASP A 162 -11.95 17.18 -14.12
CA ASP A 162 -11.74 18.62 -14.22
C ASP A 162 -11.07 19.18 -12.96
N VAL A 163 -11.48 18.68 -11.78
CA VAL A 163 -10.86 19.03 -10.50
C VAL A 163 -9.38 18.60 -10.48
N LYS A 164 -9.08 17.39 -10.99
CA LYS A 164 -7.70 16.91 -11.06
C LYS A 164 -6.87 17.73 -12.05
N LYS A 165 -7.38 18.04 -13.23
CA LYS A 165 -6.72 18.92 -14.22
C LYS A 165 -6.39 20.29 -13.60
N GLU A 166 -7.31 20.88 -12.87
CA GLU A 166 -7.07 22.17 -12.22
C GLU A 166 -5.96 22.08 -11.15
N ILE A 167 -5.96 21.01 -10.34
CA ILE A 167 -4.95 20.79 -9.31
C ILE A 167 -3.59 20.57 -9.96
N PHE A 168 -3.49 19.70 -10.97
CA PHE A 168 -2.22 19.39 -11.62
C PHE A 168 -1.65 20.59 -12.38
N ALA A 169 -2.48 21.42 -13.02
CA ALA A 169 -2.04 22.68 -13.63
C ALA A 169 -1.42 23.63 -12.58
N LYS A 170 -2.00 23.71 -11.37
CA LYS A 170 -1.45 24.50 -10.27
C LYS A 170 -0.15 23.88 -9.75
N LEU A 171 -0.10 22.56 -9.61
CA LEU A 171 1.09 21.84 -9.16
C LEU A 171 2.27 22.00 -10.13
N ASP A 172 2.00 21.96 -11.43
CA ASP A 172 3.04 22.17 -12.44
C ASP A 172 3.70 23.54 -12.32
N ALA A 173 2.92 24.56 -11.95
CA ALA A 173 3.41 25.92 -11.77
C ALA A 173 4.25 26.12 -10.50
N ILE A 174 3.99 25.35 -9.42
CA ILE A 174 4.59 25.58 -8.10
C ILE A 174 5.62 24.50 -7.72
N ALA A 175 5.50 23.29 -8.24
CA ALA A 175 6.36 22.19 -7.87
C ALA A 175 7.80 22.42 -8.32
N ARG A 176 8.75 22.01 -7.49
CA ARG A 176 10.16 22.10 -7.87
C ARG A 176 10.48 21.24 -9.08
N PRO A 177 11.46 21.60 -9.91
CA PRO A 177 11.90 20.78 -11.03
C PRO A 177 12.26 19.34 -10.58
N GLY A 178 11.70 18.36 -11.30
CA GLY A 178 11.93 16.94 -11.02
C GLY A 178 11.12 16.36 -9.86
N ALA A 179 10.16 17.12 -9.29
CA ALA A 179 9.16 16.54 -8.41
C ALA A 179 8.32 15.50 -9.16
N ILE A 180 7.89 14.45 -8.46
CA ILE A 180 6.98 13.45 -8.99
C ILE A 180 5.56 13.87 -8.63
N LEU A 181 4.70 14.03 -9.63
CA LEU A 181 3.29 14.31 -9.45
C LEU A 181 2.51 13.03 -9.74
N ALA A 182 1.75 12.54 -8.76
CA ALA A 182 1.02 11.28 -8.83
C ALA A 182 -0.45 11.49 -8.46
N SER A 183 -1.35 10.77 -9.12
CA SER A 183 -2.78 10.72 -8.78
C SER A 183 -3.15 9.36 -8.19
N ASN A 184 -4.03 9.37 -7.18
CA ASN A 184 -4.66 8.17 -6.63
C ASN A 184 -5.99 7.87 -7.36
N THR A 185 -6.09 8.15 -8.64
CA THR A 185 -7.25 7.75 -9.45
C THR A 185 -7.28 6.25 -9.67
N SER A 186 -8.50 5.69 -9.78
CA SER A 186 -8.70 4.26 -10.03
C SER A 186 -9.09 3.98 -11.49
N TYR A 187 -9.66 4.94 -12.20
CA TYR A 187 -10.23 4.71 -13.53
C TYR A 187 -10.20 5.92 -14.47
N LEU A 188 -9.81 7.11 -14.00
CA LEU A 188 -9.65 8.25 -14.88
C LEU A 188 -8.38 8.08 -15.72
N ASP A 189 -8.44 8.56 -16.94
CA ASP A 189 -7.29 8.58 -17.85
C ASP A 189 -6.26 9.60 -17.36
N ILE A 190 -5.11 9.13 -16.92
CA ILE A 190 -4.04 9.99 -16.41
C ILE A 190 -3.31 10.75 -17.51
N ASP A 191 -3.42 10.31 -18.77
CA ASP A 191 -2.84 11.02 -19.90
C ASP A 191 -3.63 12.29 -20.25
N GLU A 192 -4.84 12.43 -19.68
CA GLU A 192 -5.65 13.65 -19.79
C GLU A 192 -5.45 14.62 -18.61
N ILE A 193 -4.80 14.21 -17.54
CA ILE A 193 -4.51 15.03 -16.36
C ILE A 193 -3.20 15.77 -16.53
#